data_dd07ea247c6c458eb51c52d08bef492d
#
_entry.id   dd07ea247c6c458eb51c52d08bef492d
#
_cell.length_a   1.000
_cell.length_b   1.000
_cell.length_c   1.000
_cell.angle_alpha   90.00
_cell.angle_beta   90.00
_cell.angle_gamma   90.00
#
_symmetry.space_group_name_H-M   'P 1'
#
loop_
_entity.id
_entity.type
_entity.pdbx_description
1 polymer ?
#
loop_
_entity_poly.entity_id
_entity_poly.type
_entity_poly.pdbx_seq_one_letter_code
_entity_poly.pdbx_strand_id
1 'polypeptide(L)'
;MMTRFNPQTTLLVVALENELPRAMAAGWNIVYTGVGKINAAMTLCDAIAKYQPQQVVNYGSAGALRPGLSGLHIVTRFLQRDMDVRALGFALGQTPFEDDIEISTKGEGLSCSSGDQFVSAPPEIASDLVDMEAYALAKICRQKAIDFHCFKFISDNADGDAAGDWSQHLATGAKLFAAEILDESPTKTA
;
A
#
# COMPACT_ATOMS: atom_id res chain seq x y z
N MET A 1 3.09 19.75 -5.39
CA MET A 1 3.54 20.02 -4.00
C MET A 1 3.26 18.75 -3.22
N MET A 2 4.27 18.01 -2.75
CA MET A 2 4.05 16.79 -1.97
C MET A 2 3.34 17.13 -0.67
N THR A 3 2.39 16.31 -0.28
CA THR A 3 1.65 16.47 0.98
C THR A 3 2.60 16.24 2.14
N ARG A 4 2.76 17.22 3.02
CA ARG A 4 3.53 17.05 4.25
C ARG A 4 2.67 16.33 5.30
N PHE A 5 3.21 15.28 5.88
CA PHE A 5 2.55 14.48 6.90
C PHE A 5 3.00 14.90 8.30
N ASN A 6 2.05 14.92 9.25
CA ASN A 6 2.36 15.20 10.64
C ASN A 6 2.51 13.87 11.41
N PRO A 7 3.70 13.56 11.98
CA PRO A 7 3.93 12.32 12.72
C PRO A 7 2.95 12.04 13.85
N GLN A 8 2.38 13.09 14.46
CA GLN A 8 1.46 12.94 15.61
C GLN A 8 0.04 12.53 15.19
N THR A 9 -0.36 12.83 13.96
CA THR A 9 -1.72 12.57 13.45
C THR A 9 -1.73 11.56 12.31
N THR A 10 -0.56 11.08 11.88
CA THR A 10 -0.39 10.10 10.81
C THR A 10 0.01 8.75 11.37
N LEU A 11 -0.64 7.69 10.88
CA LEU A 11 -0.26 6.32 11.12
C LEU A 11 0.46 5.75 9.89
N LEU A 12 1.71 5.33 10.05
CA LEU A 12 2.43 4.57 9.02
C LEU A 12 2.03 3.10 9.11
N VAL A 13 1.70 2.51 7.97
CA VAL A 13 1.30 1.10 7.85
C VAL A 13 2.19 0.43 6.80
N VAL A 14 2.92 -0.58 7.22
CA VAL A 14 3.89 -1.33 6.41
C VAL A 14 3.65 -2.82 6.63
N ALA A 15 3.84 -3.66 5.61
CA ALA A 15 3.64 -5.09 5.78
C ALA A 15 4.70 -5.70 6.71
N LEU A 16 5.96 -5.45 6.43
CA LEU A 16 7.09 -6.07 7.14
C LEU A 16 8.12 -5.03 7.60
N GLU A 17 8.73 -5.28 8.77
CA GLU A 17 9.75 -4.37 9.32
C GLU A 17 11.00 -4.27 8.43
N ASN A 18 11.32 -5.28 7.65
CA ASN A 18 12.43 -5.22 6.70
C ASN A 18 12.17 -4.31 5.48
N GLU A 19 10.90 -3.98 5.17
CA GLU A 19 10.56 -2.98 4.15
C GLU A 19 10.79 -1.55 4.63
N LEU A 20 10.52 -1.26 5.90
CA LEU A 20 10.82 0.03 6.53
C LEU A 20 11.24 -0.21 7.99
N PRO A 21 12.54 -0.30 8.29
CA PRO A 21 13.01 -0.48 9.65
C PRO A 21 12.51 0.62 10.59
N ARG A 22 12.05 0.25 11.79
CA ARG A 22 11.50 1.18 12.78
C ARG A 22 12.45 2.36 13.08
N ALA A 23 13.76 2.13 13.04
CA ALA A 23 14.76 3.16 13.27
C ALA A 23 14.69 4.29 12.22
N MET A 24 14.27 3.99 10.98
CA MET A 24 14.12 4.99 9.91
C MET A 24 12.83 5.81 10.06
N ALA A 25 11.86 5.31 10.82
CA ALA A 25 10.59 5.99 11.11
C ALA A 25 10.55 6.49 12.58
N ALA A 26 11.70 6.89 13.13
CA ALA A 26 11.78 7.38 14.50
C ALA A 26 10.88 8.62 14.71
N GLY A 27 10.03 8.58 15.73
CA GLY A 27 9.08 9.66 16.03
C GLY A 27 7.72 9.53 15.34
N TRP A 28 7.52 8.53 14.48
CA TRP A 28 6.25 8.23 13.84
C TRP A 28 5.50 7.09 14.54
N ASN A 29 4.16 7.13 14.50
CA ASN A 29 3.35 5.98 14.82
C ASN A 29 3.43 5.00 13.63
N ILE A 30 4.05 3.84 13.83
CA ILE A 30 4.20 2.81 12.79
C ILE A 30 3.69 1.47 13.29
N VAL A 31 2.97 0.74 12.41
CA VAL A 31 2.54 -0.64 12.63
C VAL A 31 2.96 -1.52 11.46
N TYR A 32 3.33 -2.76 11.79
CA TYR A 32 3.63 -3.80 10.82
C TYR A 32 2.50 -4.80 10.80
N THR A 33 1.88 -4.96 9.62
CA THR A 33 0.65 -5.75 9.50
C THR A 33 0.89 -7.24 9.36
N GLY A 34 2.08 -7.64 8.88
CA GLY A 34 2.25 -8.92 8.24
C GLY A 34 1.71 -8.89 6.80
N VAL A 35 1.94 -9.98 6.07
CA VAL A 35 1.57 -10.11 4.66
C VAL A 35 0.11 -10.53 4.51
N GLY A 36 -0.56 -9.98 3.49
CA GLY A 36 -1.90 -10.36 3.06
C GLY A 36 -3.02 -9.49 3.61
N LYS A 37 -4.14 -9.49 2.88
CA LYS A 37 -5.30 -8.61 3.12
C LYS A 37 -5.92 -8.77 4.51
N ILE A 38 -6.00 -10.00 5.02
CA ILE A 38 -6.60 -10.26 6.34
C ILE A 38 -5.75 -9.67 7.45
N ASN A 39 -4.43 -9.92 7.44
CA ASN A 39 -3.49 -9.37 8.42
C ASN A 39 -3.49 -7.83 8.38
N ALA A 40 -3.48 -7.26 7.16
CA ALA A 40 -3.57 -5.82 6.96
C ALA A 40 -4.84 -5.23 7.57
N ALA A 41 -5.99 -5.87 7.32
CA ALA A 41 -7.28 -5.42 7.83
C ALA A 41 -7.35 -5.47 9.35
N MET A 42 -6.98 -6.57 9.97
CA MET A 42 -7.03 -6.75 11.43
C MET A 42 -6.12 -5.74 12.13
N THR A 43 -4.86 -5.66 11.70
CA THR A 43 -3.88 -4.76 12.31
C THR A 43 -4.28 -3.29 12.15
N LEU A 44 -4.78 -2.89 10.97
CA LEU A 44 -5.20 -1.51 10.75
C LEU A 44 -6.42 -1.14 11.62
N CYS A 45 -7.41 -2.03 11.77
CA CYS A 45 -8.56 -1.77 12.64
C CYS A 45 -8.14 -1.54 14.09
N ASP A 46 -7.25 -2.39 14.64
CA ASP A 46 -6.74 -2.25 16.00
C ASP A 46 -5.90 -0.97 16.15
N ALA A 47 -5.07 -0.66 15.15
CA ALA A 47 -4.24 0.53 15.16
C ALA A 47 -5.07 1.82 15.08
N ILE A 48 -6.12 1.86 14.27
CA ILE A 48 -7.05 3.01 14.23
C ILE A 48 -7.71 3.22 15.60
N ALA A 49 -8.16 2.16 16.26
CA ALA A 49 -8.76 2.26 17.59
C ALA A 49 -7.76 2.80 18.64
N LYS A 50 -6.50 2.40 18.53
CA LYS A 50 -5.43 2.78 19.47
C LYS A 50 -4.91 4.19 19.24
N TYR A 51 -4.60 4.54 17.99
CA TYR A 51 -3.87 5.78 17.64
C TYR A 51 -4.79 6.93 17.19
N GLN A 52 -6.02 6.63 16.80
CA GLN A 52 -7.02 7.60 16.30
C GLN A 52 -6.43 8.56 15.25
N PRO A 53 -5.79 8.04 14.20
CA PRO A 53 -5.09 8.86 13.23
C PRO A 53 -6.07 9.67 12.38
N GLN A 54 -5.66 10.87 11.96
CA GLN A 54 -6.40 11.66 10.97
C GLN A 54 -6.15 11.16 9.55
N GLN A 55 -4.97 10.54 9.34
CA GLN A 55 -4.59 9.99 8.05
C GLN A 55 -3.70 8.74 8.22
N VAL A 56 -3.78 7.87 7.24
CA VAL A 56 -2.97 6.64 7.14
C VAL A 56 -2.08 6.76 5.92
N VAL A 57 -0.79 6.48 6.11
CA VAL A 57 0.19 6.37 5.03
C VAL A 57 0.64 4.92 4.96
N ASN A 58 0.32 4.24 3.86
CA ASN A 58 0.87 2.94 3.53
C ASN A 58 2.15 3.09 2.72
N TYR A 59 3.19 2.43 3.16
CA TYR A 59 4.40 2.19 2.39
C TYR A 59 4.64 0.69 2.26
N GLY A 60 5.16 0.26 1.12
CA GLY A 60 5.56 -1.13 0.87
C GLY A 60 6.12 -1.32 -0.52
N SER A 61 6.64 -2.51 -0.78
CA SER A 61 7.08 -2.94 -2.10
C SER A 61 5.90 -3.34 -2.99
N ALA A 62 6.11 -3.31 -4.31
CA ALA A 62 5.14 -3.76 -5.29
C ALA A 62 5.84 -4.26 -6.55
N GLY A 63 5.26 -5.28 -7.19
CA GLY A 63 5.66 -5.75 -8.50
C GLY A 63 5.07 -4.86 -9.60
N ALA A 64 5.89 -4.49 -10.60
CA ALA A 64 5.44 -3.72 -11.75
C ALA A 64 4.82 -4.63 -12.81
N LEU A 65 3.61 -4.30 -13.27
CA LEU A 65 2.99 -4.92 -14.45
C LEU A 65 3.20 -4.08 -15.71
N ARG A 66 3.40 -2.77 -15.55
CA ARG A 66 3.71 -1.87 -16.65
C ARG A 66 5.23 -1.77 -16.83
N PRO A 67 5.76 -2.09 -18.03
CA PRO A 67 7.21 -2.03 -18.30
C PRO A 67 7.80 -0.64 -18.04
N GLY A 68 9.03 -0.62 -17.53
CA GLY A 68 9.81 0.61 -17.35
C GLY A 68 9.49 1.38 -16.08
N LEU A 69 8.61 0.89 -15.19
CA LEU A 69 8.41 1.48 -13.86
C LEU A 69 9.57 1.10 -12.94
N SER A 70 10.07 2.08 -12.20
CA SER A 70 11.10 1.89 -11.16
C SER A 70 11.02 3.02 -10.13
N GLY A 71 11.57 2.81 -8.94
CA GLY A 71 11.59 3.83 -7.88
C GLY A 71 10.29 3.86 -7.05
N LEU A 72 10.04 5.00 -6.40
CA LEU A 72 8.90 5.22 -5.52
C LEU A 72 7.75 5.89 -6.27
N HIS A 73 6.54 5.35 -6.14
CA HIS A 73 5.35 5.85 -6.82
C HIS A 73 4.17 6.06 -5.87
N ILE A 74 3.37 7.08 -6.15
CA ILE A 74 2.08 7.31 -5.52
C ILE A 74 1.05 6.38 -6.18
N VAL A 75 0.26 5.69 -5.35
CA VAL A 75 -0.87 4.86 -5.78
C VAL A 75 -2.16 5.52 -5.31
N THR A 76 -3.09 5.70 -6.24
CA THR A 76 -4.37 6.35 -5.96
C THR A 76 -5.59 5.51 -6.36
N ARG A 77 -5.38 4.39 -7.07
CA ARG A 77 -6.45 3.49 -7.49
C ARG A 77 -6.14 2.06 -7.02
N PHE A 78 -7.09 1.46 -6.31
CA PHE A 78 -6.92 0.17 -5.64
C PHE A 78 -7.99 -0.81 -6.11
N LEU A 79 -7.56 -2.01 -6.54
CA LEU A 79 -8.40 -3.09 -7.02
C LEU A 79 -8.14 -4.37 -6.21
N GLN A 80 -9.12 -5.26 -6.15
CA GLN A 80 -8.96 -6.57 -5.52
C GLN A 80 -8.89 -7.66 -6.60
N ARG A 81 -7.69 -8.12 -6.99
CA ARG A 81 -7.51 -8.98 -8.16
C ARG A 81 -7.98 -10.42 -7.98
N ASP A 82 -8.06 -10.91 -6.75
CA ASP A 82 -8.39 -12.31 -6.42
C ASP A 82 -9.83 -12.51 -5.93
N MET A 83 -10.67 -11.46 -6.01
CA MET A 83 -12.11 -11.59 -5.79
C MET A 83 -12.79 -12.07 -7.09
N ASP A 84 -12.95 -13.37 -7.23
CA ASP A 84 -13.63 -13.97 -8.38
C ASP A 84 -14.92 -14.68 -7.97
N VAL A 85 -16.00 -13.98 -8.17
CA VAL A 85 -17.36 -14.48 -7.93
C VAL A 85 -18.23 -14.33 -9.18
N ARG A 86 -17.61 -14.42 -10.35
CA ARG A 86 -18.30 -14.36 -11.66
C ARG A 86 -19.38 -15.42 -11.81
N ALA A 87 -19.21 -16.57 -11.16
CA ALA A 87 -20.26 -17.62 -11.11
C ALA A 87 -21.58 -17.16 -10.47
N LEU A 88 -21.55 -16.08 -9.66
CA LEU A 88 -22.73 -15.46 -9.06
C LEU A 88 -23.22 -14.23 -9.85
N GLY A 89 -22.64 -13.94 -11.02
CA GLY A 89 -23.05 -12.85 -11.90
C GLY A 89 -22.37 -11.49 -11.61
N PHE A 90 -21.36 -11.46 -10.75
CA PHE A 90 -20.58 -10.24 -10.48
C PHE A 90 -19.34 -10.14 -11.37
N ALA A 91 -18.80 -8.95 -11.54
CA ALA A 91 -17.56 -8.76 -12.27
C ALA A 91 -16.34 -9.28 -11.49
N LEU A 92 -15.26 -9.62 -12.19
CA LEU A 92 -13.99 -9.94 -11.56
C LEU A 92 -13.49 -8.73 -10.75
N GLY A 93 -13.07 -8.94 -9.51
CA GLY A 93 -12.64 -7.88 -8.58
C GLY A 93 -13.79 -7.22 -7.81
N GLN A 94 -15.03 -7.46 -8.19
CA GLN A 94 -16.21 -6.89 -7.52
C GLN A 94 -16.53 -7.70 -6.26
N THR A 95 -16.58 -7.02 -5.11
CA THR A 95 -17.21 -7.61 -3.92
C THR A 95 -18.72 -7.65 -4.11
N PRO A 96 -19.40 -8.79 -3.91
CA PRO A 96 -20.85 -8.89 -4.06
C PRO A 96 -21.60 -7.83 -3.27
N PHE A 97 -22.62 -7.24 -3.89
CA PHE A 97 -23.50 -6.21 -3.32
C PHE A 97 -22.78 -4.86 -3.00
N GLU A 98 -21.57 -4.67 -3.50
CA GLU A 98 -20.88 -3.37 -3.51
C GLU A 98 -20.89 -2.83 -4.94
N ASP A 99 -21.09 -1.51 -5.07
CA ASP A 99 -21.17 -0.86 -6.39
C ASP A 99 -19.79 -0.63 -7.00
N ASP A 100 -18.76 -0.41 -6.14
CA ASP A 100 -17.44 -0.06 -6.59
C ASP A 100 -16.54 -1.29 -6.76
N ILE A 101 -15.96 -1.44 -7.95
CA ILE A 101 -14.88 -2.41 -8.24
C ILE A 101 -13.51 -1.83 -7.86
N GLU A 102 -13.36 -0.52 -7.96
CA GLU A 102 -12.13 0.22 -7.67
C GLU A 102 -12.34 1.22 -6.53
N ILE A 103 -11.38 1.32 -5.64
CA ILE A 103 -11.31 2.37 -4.64
C ILE A 103 -10.33 3.42 -5.13
N SER A 104 -10.79 4.68 -5.25
CA SER A 104 -9.94 5.79 -5.63
C SER A 104 -9.74 6.77 -4.47
N THR A 105 -8.52 7.29 -4.35
CA THR A 105 -8.16 8.40 -3.45
C THR A 105 -7.92 9.69 -4.26
N LYS A 106 -7.72 10.81 -3.57
CA LYS A 106 -7.49 12.11 -4.21
C LYS A 106 -6.12 12.15 -4.91
N GLY A 107 -6.05 12.87 -6.01
CA GLY A 107 -4.82 13.12 -6.76
C GLY A 107 -4.61 12.18 -7.94
N GLU A 108 -3.47 12.33 -8.59
CA GLU A 108 -3.03 11.47 -9.70
C GLU A 108 -1.99 10.46 -9.20
N GLY A 109 -2.10 9.23 -9.65
CA GLY A 109 -1.19 8.15 -9.27
C GLY A 109 -1.47 6.86 -10.05
N LEU A 110 -0.70 5.85 -9.77
CA LEU A 110 -0.82 4.54 -10.39
C LEU A 110 -1.99 3.74 -9.81
N SER A 111 -2.37 2.69 -10.52
CA SER A 111 -3.27 1.66 -10.03
C SER A 111 -2.49 0.49 -9.44
N CYS A 112 -3.00 -0.08 -8.34
CA CYS A 112 -2.45 -1.27 -7.72
C CYS A 112 -3.56 -2.30 -7.46
N SER A 113 -3.35 -3.54 -7.88
CA SER A 113 -4.27 -4.62 -7.57
C SER A 113 -3.71 -5.53 -6.48
N SER A 114 -4.47 -5.69 -5.39
CA SER A 114 -4.09 -6.51 -4.23
C SER A 114 -4.70 -7.91 -4.30
N GLY A 115 -3.95 -8.90 -3.83
CA GLY A 115 -4.42 -10.28 -3.69
C GLY A 115 -3.47 -11.11 -2.82
N ASP A 116 -3.97 -12.19 -2.22
CA ASP A 116 -3.21 -13.03 -1.28
C ASP A 116 -2.34 -14.10 -1.97
N GLN A 117 -1.96 -13.83 -3.21
CA GLN A 117 -1.04 -14.66 -3.98
C GLN A 117 0.12 -13.83 -4.48
N PHE A 118 1.34 -14.35 -4.35
CA PHE A 118 2.52 -13.75 -4.98
C PHE A 118 2.40 -13.87 -6.51
N VAL A 119 2.63 -12.76 -7.23
CA VAL A 119 2.42 -12.70 -8.67
C VAL A 119 3.72 -13.00 -9.40
N SER A 120 3.70 -14.01 -10.26
CA SER A 120 4.80 -14.39 -11.16
C SER A 120 4.39 -14.35 -12.64
N ALA A 121 3.15 -13.91 -12.92
CA ALA A 121 2.61 -13.69 -14.26
C ALA A 121 1.49 -12.65 -14.18
N PRO A 122 1.24 -11.84 -15.22
CA PRO A 122 0.23 -10.80 -15.21
C PRO A 122 -1.16 -11.34 -14.83
N PRO A 123 -1.83 -10.74 -13.83
CA PRO A 123 -3.18 -11.14 -13.45
C PRO A 123 -4.22 -10.71 -14.51
N GLU A 124 -5.43 -11.27 -14.42
CA GLU A 124 -6.54 -10.96 -15.34
C GLU A 124 -7.04 -9.50 -15.18
N ILE A 125 -6.98 -8.97 -13.95
CA ILE A 125 -7.30 -7.55 -13.68
C ILE A 125 -6.11 -6.68 -14.09
N ALA A 126 -6.34 -5.76 -15.04
CA ALA A 126 -5.35 -4.80 -15.46
C ALA A 126 -5.09 -3.76 -14.36
N SER A 127 -3.82 -3.60 -14.01
CA SER A 127 -3.32 -2.55 -13.12
C SER A 127 -1.87 -2.21 -13.47
N ASP A 128 -1.35 -1.10 -12.94
CA ASP A 128 0.05 -0.74 -13.13
C ASP A 128 0.97 -1.58 -12.23
N LEU A 129 0.48 -1.88 -11.01
CA LEU A 129 1.22 -2.56 -9.94
C LEU A 129 0.42 -3.70 -9.32
N VAL A 130 1.14 -4.61 -8.66
CA VAL A 130 0.56 -5.64 -7.79
C VAL A 130 1.18 -5.60 -6.40
N ASP A 131 0.35 -5.82 -5.38
CA ASP A 131 0.76 -6.00 -3.99
C ASP A 131 -0.14 -7.02 -3.27
N MET A 132 -0.07 -7.08 -1.95
CA MET A 132 -0.88 -8.02 -1.17
C MET A 132 -1.78 -7.35 -0.11
N GLU A 133 -1.76 -6.01 0.09
CA GLU A 133 -2.44 -5.35 1.22
C GLU A 133 -3.21 -4.08 0.86
N ALA A 134 -2.75 -3.28 -0.10
CA ALA A 134 -3.19 -1.88 -0.28
C ALA A 134 -4.69 -1.72 -0.47
N TYR A 135 -5.36 -2.63 -1.19
CA TYR A 135 -6.82 -2.60 -1.33
C TYR A 135 -7.54 -2.71 0.01
N ALA A 136 -7.11 -3.64 0.88
CA ALA A 136 -7.74 -3.83 2.19
C ALA A 136 -7.57 -2.59 3.07
N LEU A 137 -6.38 -1.99 3.06
CA LEU A 137 -6.09 -0.77 3.80
C LEU A 137 -6.92 0.41 3.29
N ALA A 138 -6.97 0.61 1.97
CA ALA A 138 -7.78 1.65 1.33
C ALA A 138 -9.27 1.50 1.65
N LYS A 139 -9.79 0.25 1.62
CA LYS A 139 -11.19 -0.05 1.93
C LYS A 139 -11.55 0.33 3.36
N ILE A 140 -10.72 -0.02 4.33
CA ILE A 140 -10.94 0.31 5.73
C ILE A 140 -10.89 1.82 5.95
N CYS A 141 -9.89 2.51 5.39
CA CYS A 141 -9.76 3.96 5.52
C CYS A 141 -11.00 4.67 4.94
N ARG A 142 -11.48 4.24 3.75
CA ARG A 142 -12.72 4.75 3.15
C ARG A 142 -13.92 4.56 4.07
N GLN A 143 -14.10 3.35 4.63
CA GLN A 143 -15.23 3.05 5.53
C GLN A 143 -15.17 3.84 6.85
N LYS A 144 -13.96 4.19 7.31
CA LYS A 144 -13.73 4.97 8.54
C LYS A 144 -13.62 6.47 8.30
N ALA A 145 -13.76 6.94 7.04
CA ALA A 145 -13.58 8.34 6.63
C ALA A 145 -12.21 8.91 7.05
N ILE A 146 -11.15 8.11 6.93
CA ILE A 146 -9.75 8.48 7.20
C ILE A 146 -9.05 8.71 5.86
N ASP A 147 -8.30 9.80 5.72
CA ASP A 147 -7.52 10.05 4.51
C ASP A 147 -6.44 8.97 4.35
N PHE A 148 -6.37 8.39 3.15
CA PHE A 148 -5.44 7.29 2.82
C PHE A 148 -4.48 7.72 1.72
N HIS A 149 -3.18 7.54 1.98
CA HIS A 149 -2.08 7.78 1.07
C HIS A 149 -1.27 6.51 0.93
N CYS A 150 -0.91 6.14 -0.31
CA CYS A 150 -0.18 4.91 -0.57
C CYS A 150 1.03 5.20 -1.46
N PHE A 151 2.19 4.72 -1.00
CA PHE A 151 3.47 4.81 -1.69
C PHE A 151 4.01 3.40 -1.91
N LYS A 152 4.31 3.07 -3.16
CA LYS A 152 4.87 1.77 -3.51
C LYS A 152 6.22 1.94 -4.19
N PHE A 153 7.20 1.22 -3.66
CA PHE A 153 8.50 1.08 -4.29
C PHE A 153 8.50 -0.14 -5.20
N ILE A 154 8.93 0.05 -6.45
CA ILE A 154 9.02 -1.05 -7.40
C ILE A 154 10.20 -1.94 -7.04
N SER A 155 9.90 -3.13 -6.56
CA SER A 155 10.90 -4.12 -6.15
C SER A 155 11.24 -5.13 -7.23
N ASP A 156 10.29 -5.43 -8.12
CA ASP A 156 10.36 -6.48 -9.13
C ASP A 156 9.39 -6.21 -10.30
N ASN A 157 9.45 -7.06 -11.32
CA ASN A 157 8.60 -6.96 -12.52
C ASN A 157 7.42 -7.94 -12.51
N ALA A 158 7.04 -8.47 -11.37
CA ALA A 158 5.97 -9.46 -11.21
C ALA A 158 6.12 -10.67 -12.17
N ASP A 159 7.34 -11.15 -12.34
CA ASP A 159 7.72 -12.25 -13.22
C ASP A 159 8.36 -13.42 -12.45
N GLY A 160 8.97 -14.36 -13.16
CA GLY A 160 9.58 -15.55 -12.55
C GLY A 160 10.74 -15.27 -11.59
N ASP A 161 11.40 -14.11 -11.69
CA ASP A 161 12.57 -13.71 -10.88
C ASP A 161 12.18 -12.79 -9.70
N ALA A 162 10.91 -12.38 -9.64
CA ALA A 162 10.36 -11.39 -8.69
C ALA A 162 10.74 -11.66 -7.22
N ALA A 163 10.75 -12.91 -6.76
CA ALA A 163 11.07 -13.25 -5.36
C ALA A 163 12.53 -12.94 -5.00
N GLY A 164 13.46 -13.12 -5.96
CA GLY A 164 14.87 -12.78 -5.78
C GLY A 164 15.10 -11.27 -5.77
N ASP A 165 14.51 -10.58 -6.71
CA ASP A 165 14.62 -9.13 -6.89
C ASP A 165 14.03 -8.37 -5.72
N TRP A 166 12.88 -8.80 -5.21
CA TRP A 166 12.22 -8.20 -4.05
C TRP A 166 13.16 -8.04 -2.87
N SER A 167 13.84 -9.10 -2.45
CA SER A 167 14.70 -9.07 -1.27
C SER A 167 15.92 -8.16 -1.40
N GLN A 168 16.43 -7.95 -2.63
CA GLN A 168 17.62 -7.12 -2.90
C GLN A 168 17.31 -5.64 -2.87
N HIS A 169 16.08 -5.23 -3.19
CA HIS A 169 15.71 -3.84 -3.41
C HIS A 169 15.07 -3.14 -2.19
N LEU A 170 14.68 -3.89 -1.14
CA LEU A 170 13.96 -3.33 0.03
C LEU A 170 14.70 -2.15 0.69
N ALA A 171 16.01 -2.28 0.93
CA ALA A 171 16.78 -1.22 1.59
C ALA A 171 16.85 0.09 0.78
N THR A 172 16.81 -0.01 -0.55
CA THR A 172 16.79 1.17 -1.43
C THR A 172 15.45 1.88 -1.34
N GLY A 173 14.34 1.12 -1.38
CA GLY A 173 12.98 1.65 -1.24
C GLY A 173 12.77 2.35 0.09
N ALA A 174 13.21 1.73 1.19
CA ALA A 174 13.13 2.33 2.52
C ALA A 174 13.83 3.70 2.61
N LYS A 175 15.03 3.82 2.03
CA LYS A 175 15.79 5.08 2.01
C LYS A 175 15.08 6.16 1.20
N LEU A 176 14.55 5.82 0.01
CA LEU A 176 13.81 6.75 -0.82
C LEU A 176 12.55 7.25 -0.10
N PHE A 177 11.76 6.35 0.46
CA PHE A 177 10.55 6.71 1.20
C PHE A 177 10.87 7.60 2.41
N ALA A 178 11.89 7.26 3.19
CA ALA A 178 12.28 8.07 4.34
C ALA A 178 12.71 9.49 3.90
N ALA A 179 13.55 9.61 2.88
CA ALA A 179 14.02 10.90 2.39
C ALA A 179 12.91 11.77 1.80
N GLU A 180 12.00 11.19 1.01
CA GLU A 180 10.98 11.94 0.29
C GLU A 180 9.73 12.24 1.14
N ILE A 181 9.40 11.34 2.08
CA ILE A 181 8.12 11.39 2.79
C ILE A 181 8.29 11.70 4.28
N LEU A 182 9.27 11.10 4.96
CA LEU A 182 9.44 11.26 6.40
C LEU A 182 10.28 12.48 6.77
N ASP A 183 11.37 12.75 6.05
CA ASP A 183 12.32 13.83 6.36
C ASP A 183 11.78 15.22 5.98
N GLU A 184 10.88 15.32 5.01
CA GLU A 184 10.19 16.58 4.65
C GLU A 184 9.12 17.02 5.66
N SER A 185 8.85 16.22 6.69
CA SER A 185 7.89 16.57 7.74
C SER A 185 8.43 17.67 8.65
N PRO A 186 7.60 18.58 9.18
CA PRO A 186 8.07 19.71 9.97
C PRO A 186 8.84 19.20 11.18
N THR A 187 10.15 19.51 11.19
CA THR A 187 11.01 19.33 12.36
C THR A 187 10.33 19.96 13.57
N LYS A 188 10.30 19.23 14.69
CA LYS A 188 9.91 19.76 16.00
C LYS A 188 10.69 21.06 16.23
N THR A 189 10.00 22.20 16.19
CA THR A 189 10.48 23.40 16.91
C THR A 189 10.41 23.03 18.39
N ALA A 190 11.57 23.03 19.01
CA ALA A 190 11.78 22.80 20.44
C ALA A 190 11.03 23.83 21.28
#